data_cc6895394b4f677eafed7910dbd09223
#
_entry.id   cc6895394b4f677eafed7910dbd09223
#
_cell.length_a   1.000
_cell.length_b   1.000
_cell.length_c   1.000
_cell.angle_alpha   90.00
_cell.angle_beta   90.00
_cell.angle_gamma   90.00
#
_symmetry.space_group_name_H-M   'P 1'
#
loop_
_entity.id
_entity.type
_entity.pdbx_description
1 polymer ?
#
loop_
_entity_poly.entity_id
_entity_poly.type
_entity_poly.pdbx_seq_one_letter_code
_entity_poly.pdbx_strand_id
1 'polypeptide(L)'
;MTSKEGADGHAVQAGDLVRLEYDLWADLAGKSELVDTTREEVAQGAGVKVPPGRSWGPRPHEVGGEGFPAGIESSLVGLKIGEEVEREYAPGEAFGERDPNLIELFTMHEIERLPEMRREDAHLDLGTVLTINGRRGRVVTLTAARVRVDFNPPFSGRKVRAKLRVVERITDPAEQVRAIVELQYGYASEFHVEHREKAFTLRVPDRTKFDPYWVAAKARVVDRVRATLHPELIRFVEEWVTPPPEPKPTAETKKAAAPTEKAADEPAAASPAPKGGGRRSGGAPKEEPKAGTASSSSHQH
;
A
#
# COMPACT_ATOMS: atom_id res chain seq x y z
N MET A 1 12.01 2.64 36.57
CA MET A 1 13.34 3.08 36.11
C MET A 1 14.16 1.82 35.90
N THR A 2 14.01 1.22 34.73
CA THR A 2 14.80 0.06 34.31
C THR A 2 15.86 0.56 33.34
N SER A 3 17.08 0.42 33.76
CA SER A 3 18.31 0.83 33.11
C SER A 3 18.38 0.23 31.72
N LYS A 4 18.56 1.10 30.74
CA LYS A 4 18.91 0.77 29.36
C LYS A 4 20.37 0.34 29.36
N GLU A 5 20.60 -0.94 29.67
CA GLU A 5 21.93 -1.56 29.57
C GLU A 5 22.20 -1.99 28.14
N GLY A 6 23.36 -1.56 27.64
CA GLY A 6 24.08 -2.22 26.58
C GLY A 6 23.80 -1.75 25.18
N ALA A 7 24.38 -0.61 24.78
CA ALA A 7 24.89 -0.51 23.42
C ALA A 7 26.06 -1.51 23.31
N ASP A 8 25.72 -2.78 23.05
CA ASP A 8 26.69 -3.78 22.67
C ASP A 8 27.39 -3.30 21.40
N GLY A 9 28.68 -2.96 21.51
CA GLY A 9 29.48 -2.51 20.37
C GLY A 9 29.77 -3.63 19.35
N HIS A 10 28.92 -4.65 19.32
CA HIS A 10 28.98 -5.74 18.37
C HIS A 10 28.37 -5.32 17.04
N ALA A 11 29.12 -5.52 15.99
CA ALA A 11 28.65 -5.32 14.62
C ALA A 11 27.52 -6.30 14.29
N VAL A 12 26.54 -5.84 13.54
CA VAL A 12 25.41 -6.63 13.07
C VAL A 12 25.87 -7.71 12.12
N GLN A 13 25.33 -8.91 12.25
CA GLN A 13 25.68 -10.08 11.45
C GLN A 13 24.48 -10.55 10.61
N ALA A 14 24.79 -11.29 9.55
CA ALA A 14 23.74 -11.95 8.76
C ALA A 14 22.95 -12.93 9.66
N GLY A 15 21.61 -12.89 9.54
CA GLY A 15 20.67 -13.64 10.37
C GLY A 15 20.22 -12.92 11.64
N ASP A 16 20.84 -11.78 11.99
CA ASP A 16 20.36 -10.99 13.12
C ASP A 16 18.99 -10.37 12.82
N LEU A 17 18.08 -10.45 13.77
CA LEU A 17 16.85 -9.67 13.78
C LEU A 17 17.12 -8.32 14.45
N VAL A 18 16.86 -7.24 13.70
CA VAL A 18 17.14 -5.87 14.15
C VAL A 18 15.90 -4.98 14.01
N ARG A 19 15.90 -3.86 14.72
CA ARG A 19 15.03 -2.73 14.42
C ARG A 19 15.80 -1.74 13.57
N LEU A 20 15.34 -1.52 12.34
CA LEU A 20 15.99 -0.69 11.33
C LEU A 20 15.17 0.58 11.04
N GLU A 21 15.82 1.74 11.13
CA GLU A 21 15.35 2.99 10.54
C GLU A 21 16.03 3.19 9.19
N TYR A 22 15.25 3.63 8.20
CA TYR A 22 15.81 3.89 6.88
C TYR A 22 15.02 4.93 6.10
N ASP A 23 15.71 5.58 5.16
CA ASP A 23 15.12 6.32 4.05
C ASP A 23 15.76 5.86 2.76
N LEU A 24 14.94 5.54 1.77
CA LEU A 24 15.38 5.14 0.44
C LEU A 24 14.90 6.16 -0.59
N TRP A 25 15.85 6.67 -1.35
CA TRP A 25 15.60 7.63 -2.43
C TRP A 25 16.13 7.09 -3.74
N ALA A 26 15.34 7.20 -4.81
CA ALA A 26 15.75 6.82 -6.15
C ALA A 26 15.95 8.09 -6.99
N ASP A 27 17.16 8.27 -7.51
CA ASP A 27 17.58 9.44 -8.26
C ASP A 27 17.63 9.16 -9.76
N LEU A 28 16.98 10.02 -10.56
CA LEU A 28 17.02 9.96 -12.02
C LEU A 28 17.06 11.38 -12.59
N ALA A 29 18.10 11.68 -13.38
CA ALA A 29 18.25 12.95 -14.09
C ALA A 29 18.05 14.20 -13.20
N GLY A 30 18.60 14.17 -11.97
CA GLY A 30 18.52 15.26 -11.02
C GLY A 30 17.20 15.38 -10.24
N LYS A 31 16.30 14.43 -10.42
CA LYS A 31 15.07 14.28 -9.62
C LYS A 31 15.22 13.15 -8.62
N SER A 32 14.94 13.43 -7.37
CA SER A 32 14.93 12.46 -6.28
C SER A 32 13.50 12.10 -5.93
N GLU A 33 13.19 10.82 -5.90
CA GLU A 33 11.87 10.27 -5.55
C GLU A 33 12.01 9.38 -4.32
N LEU A 34 11.21 9.62 -3.28
CA LEU A 34 11.20 8.77 -2.11
C LEU A 34 10.60 7.40 -2.46
N VAL A 35 11.41 6.37 -2.28
CA VAL A 35 11.00 4.96 -2.51
C VAL A 35 10.24 4.43 -1.30
N ASP A 36 10.87 4.52 -0.12
CA ASP A 36 10.28 4.12 1.16
C ASP A 36 11.04 4.79 2.32
N THR A 37 10.37 4.92 3.47
CA THR A 37 10.96 5.45 4.69
C THR A 37 10.24 4.89 5.92
N THR A 38 10.94 4.81 7.03
CA THR A 38 10.37 4.52 8.35
C THR A 38 10.01 5.79 9.12
N ARG A 39 10.38 6.96 8.60
CA ARG A 39 10.22 8.27 9.26
C ARG A 39 9.06 9.06 8.68
N GLU A 40 8.12 9.45 9.53
CA GLU A 40 6.92 10.17 9.11
C GLU A 40 7.24 11.54 8.52
N GLU A 41 8.14 12.28 9.15
CA GLU A 41 8.55 13.61 8.70
C GLU A 41 9.18 13.60 7.30
N VAL A 42 9.91 12.53 6.96
CA VAL A 42 10.52 12.36 5.64
C VAL A 42 9.44 12.10 4.58
N ALA A 43 8.46 11.25 4.89
CA ALA A 43 7.33 10.98 3.99
C ALA A 43 6.49 12.23 3.75
N GLN A 44 6.18 12.99 4.80
CA GLN A 44 5.44 14.24 4.70
C GLN A 44 6.20 15.29 3.88
N GLY A 45 7.52 15.44 4.14
CA GLY A 45 8.38 16.34 3.40
C GLY A 45 8.51 16.02 1.92
N ALA A 46 8.43 14.73 1.56
CA ALA A 46 8.42 14.25 0.18
C ALA A 46 7.04 14.34 -0.49
N GLY A 47 5.98 14.75 0.22
CA GLY A 47 4.63 14.85 -0.31
C GLY A 47 4.00 13.50 -0.67
N VAL A 48 4.50 12.41 -0.11
CA VAL A 48 3.97 11.07 -0.37
C VAL A 48 2.65 10.87 0.37
N LYS A 49 1.60 10.45 -0.35
CA LYS A 49 0.34 10.05 0.26
C LYS A 49 0.54 8.74 1.02
N VAL A 50 0.48 8.82 2.33
CA VAL A 50 0.64 7.67 3.21
C VAL A 50 -0.70 6.94 3.36
N PRO A 51 -0.75 5.61 3.17
CA PRO A 51 -1.95 4.84 3.45
C PRO A 51 -2.38 4.98 4.93
N PRO A 52 -3.68 5.10 5.22
CA PRO A 52 -4.16 5.12 6.58
C PRO A 52 -3.77 3.84 7.33
N GLY A 53 -3.32 3.98 8.58
CA GLY A 53 -2.93 2.84 9.42
C GLY A 53 -1.47 2.39 9.27
N ARG A 54 -0.64 3.10 8.47
CA ARG A 54 0.80 2.84 8.43
C ARG A 54 1.41 3.21 9.79
N SER A 55 2.12 2.27 10.41
CA SER A 55 2.94 2.54 11.59
C SER A 55 4.29 3.14 11.17
N TRP A 56 4.75 4.10 11.98
CA TRP A 56 6.03 4.77 11.81
C TRP A 56 7.03 4.32 12.86
N GLY A 57 8.30 4.57 12.60
CA GLY A 57 9.40 4.19 13.47
C GLY A 57 10.15 2.96 13.00
N PRO A 58 11.14 2.51 13.79
CA PRO A 58 12.02 1.41 13.42
C PRO A 58 11.25 0.13 13.13
N ARG A 59 11.50 -0.46 11.96
CA ARG A 59 10.85 -1.71 11.54
C ARG A 59 11.73 -2.91 11.81
N PRO A 60 11.13 -4.06 12.14
CA PRO A 60 11.89 -5.29 12.22
C PRO A 60 12.48 -5.62 10.85
N HIS A 61 13.70 -6.08 10.83
CA HIS A 61 14.40 -6.54 9.65
C HIS A 61 15.33 -7.70 10.01
N GLU A 62 15.41 -8.68 9.12
CA GLU A 62 16.39 -9.76 9.24
C GLU A 62 17.56 -9.47 8.29
N VAL A 63 18.72 -9.29 8.83
CA VAL A 63 19.94 -8.94 8.09
C VAL A 63 20.36 -10.09 7.18
N GLY A 64 20.57 -9.80 5.90
CA GLY A 64 20.84 -10.80 4.88
C GLY A 64 19.58 -11.50 4.35
N GLY A 65 18.38 -11.01 4.72
CA GLY A 65 17.10 -11.51 4.23
C GLY A 65 16.68 -10.92 2.88
N GLU A 66 15.39 -11.03 2.56
CA GLU A 66 14.82 -10.60 1.27
C GLU A 66 14.14 -9.22 1.33
N GLY A 67 14.48 -8.38 2.32
CA GLY A 67 13.79 -7.11 2.56
C GLY A 67 14.22 -5.99 1.62
N PHE A 68 15.48 -5.96 1.23
CA PHE A 68 16.10 -4.93 0.38
C PHE A 68 16.85 -5.53 -0.80
N PRO A 69 17.16 -4.71 -1.84
CA PRO A 69 18.12 -5.10 -2.86
C PRO A 69 19.46 -5.52 -2.26
N ALA A 70 20.15 -6.46 -2.92
CA ALA A 70 21.35 -7.11 -2.42
C ALA A 70 22.48 -6.13 -2.00
N GLY A 71 22.66 -5.03 -2.73
CA GLY A 71 23.66 -4.01 -2.38
C GLY A 71 23.33 -3.30 -1.08
N ILE A 72 22.05 -2.97 -0.85
CA ILE A 72 21.59 -2.34 0.41
C ILE A 72 21.71 -3.36 1.55
N GLU A 73 21.26 -4.59 1.31
CA GLU A 73 21.30 -5.67 2.30
C GLU A 73 22.71 -5.97 2.77
N SER A 74 23.68 -6.06 1.85
CA SER A 74 25.09 -6.28 2.19
C SER A 74 25.69 -5.16 3.03
N SER A 75 25.14 -3.95 2.93
CA SER A 75 25.60 -2.78 3.68
C SER A 75 25.13 -2.77 5.14
N LEU A 76 24.14 -3.58 5.50
CA LEU A 76 23.68 -3.73 6.87
C LEU A 76 24.66 -4.58 7.72
N VAL A 77 25.32 -5.54 7.06
CA VAL A 77 26.31 -6.40 7.74
C VAL A 77 27.51 -5.56 8.17
N GLY A 78 27.86 -5.66 9.43
CA GLY A 78 28.99 -4.94 10.02
C GLY A 78 28.65 -3.55 10.57
N LEU A 79 27.42 -3.05 10.42
CA LEU A 79 27.00 -1.81 11.06
C LEU A 79 26.97 -1.95 12.58
N LYS A 80 27.31 -0.86 13.26
CA LYS A 80 27.18 -0.80 14.72
C LYS A 80 25.78 -0.30 15.09
N ILE A 81 25.27 -0.81 16.21
CA ILE A 81 23.99 -0.34 16.76
C ILE A 81 24.08 1.15 17.07
N GLY A 82 23.09 1.92 16.60
CA GLY A 82 23.01 3.38 16.75
C GLY A 82 23.77 4.18 15.69
N GLU A 83 24.64 3.54 14.91
CA GLU A 83 25.35 4.19 13.81
C GLU A 83 24.40 4.47 12.64
N GLU A 84 24.43 5.70 12.14
CA GLU A 84 23.71 6.09 10.92
C GLU A 84 24.71 6.17 9.78
N VAL A 85 24.40 5.51 8.68
CA VAL A 85 25.20 5.54 7.45
C VAL A 85 24.36 5.97 6.27
N GLU A 86 24.95 6.75 5.38
CA GLU A 86 24.36 7.11 4.10
C GLU A 86 25.24 6.57 2.99
N ARG A 87 24.64 5.86 2.04
CA ARG A 87 25.33 5.24 0.90
C ARG A 87 24.54 5.40 -0.38
N GLU A 88 25.28 5.47 -1.48
CA GLU A 88 24.73 5.46 -2.84
C GLU A 88 25.02 4.10 -3.50
N TYR A 89 24.05 3.61 -4.25
CA TYR A 89 24.09 2.33 -4.96
C TYR A 89 23.83 2.58 -6.45
N ALA A 90 24.62 1.92 -7.28
CA ALA A 90 24.35 1.88 -8.72
C ALA A 90 23.06 1.10 -9.00
N PRO A 91 22.41 1.31 -10.17
CA PRO A 91 21.17 0.60 -10.49
C PRO A 91 21.28 -0.92 -10.34
N GLY A 92 22.37 -1.53 -10.80
CA GLY A 92 22.60 -2.98 -10.71
C GLY A 92 22.74 -3.52 -9.28
N GLU A 93 23.14 -2.70 -8.33
CA GLU A 93 23.25 -3.04 -6.91
C GLU A 93 21.93 -2.83 -6.16
N ALA A 94 20.98 -2.09 -6.76
CA ALA A 94 19.69 -1.73 -6.18
C ALA A 94 18.54 -2.39 -6.96
N PHE A 95 17.76 -1.62 -7.72
CA PHE A 95 16.55 -2.12 -8.39
C PHE A 95 16.80 -2.67 -9.81
N GLY A 96 18.04 -2.89 -10.19
CA GLY A 96 18.44 -3.40 -11.49
C GLY A 96 18.57 -2.33 -12.56
N GLU A 97 19.24 -2.71 -13.66
CA GLU A 97 19.37 -1.88 -14.84
C GLU A 97 18.03 -1.79 -15.58
N ARG A 98 17.83 -0.71 -16.31
CA ARG A 98 16.66 -0.53 -17.17
C ARG A 98 16.89 -1.22 -18.51
N ASP A 99 15.98 -2.14 -18.87
CA ASP A 99 16.01 -2.82 -20.17
C ASP A 99 15.17 -2.02 -21.19
N PRO A 100 15.78 -1.48 -22.25
CA PRO A 100 15.05 -0.78 -23.30
C PRO A 100 14.05 -1.66 -24.05
N ASN A 101 14.25 -2.98 -24.08
CA ASN A 101 13.32 -3.92 -24.72
C ASN A 101 12.00 -4.10 -23.97
N LEU A 102 11.97 -3.71 -22.69
CA LEU A 102 10.75 -3.67 -21.87
C LEU A 102 9.96 -2.37 -22.04
N ILE A 103 10.37 -1.49 -22.99
CA ILE A 103 9.62 -0.29 -23.33
C ILE A 103 8.92 -0.53 -24.65
N GLU A 104 7.63 -0.78 -24.59
CA GLU A 104 6.83 -1.16 -25.74
C GLU A 104 5.97 0.00 -26.24
N LEU A 105 5.71 0.00 -27.56
CA LEU A 105 4.91 1.02 -28.24
C LEU A 105 3.54 0.46 -28.58
N PHE A 106 2.49 1.15 -28.12
CA PHE A 106 1.08 0.84 -28.39
C PHE A 106 0.43 1.97 -29.16
N THR A 107 -0.61 1.66 -29.91
CA THR A 107 -1.51 2.67 -30.47
C THR A 107 -2.48 3.19 -29.41
N MET A 108 -2.95 4.42 -29.54
CA MET A 108 -3.98 4.96 -28.64
C MET A 108 -5.21 4.07 -28.60
N HIS A 109 -5.62 3.53 -29.74
CA HIS A 109 -6.77 2.65 -29.87
C HIS A 109 -6.62 1.32 -29.07
N GLU A 110 -5.42 0.75 -28.99
CA GLU A 110 -5.16 -0.43 -28.15
C GLU A 110 -5.32 -0.10 -26.66
N ILE A 111 -4.83 1.07 -26.24
CA ILE A 111 -4.93 1.53 -24.85
C ILE A 111 -6.38 1.82 -24.47
N GLU A 112 -7.16 2.51 -25.31
CA GLU A 112 -8.56 2.81 -25.07
C GLU A 112 -9.45 1.55 -24.92
N ARG A 113 -9.02 0.42 -25.46
CA ARG A 113 -9.73 -0.87 -25.30
C ARG A 113 -9.48 -1.57 -23.98
N LEU A 114 -8.50 -1.14 -23.21
CA LEU A 114 -8.22 -1.74 -21.90
C LEU A 114 -9.42 -1.56 -20.95
N PRO A 115 -9.73 -2.55 -20.11
CA PRO A 115 -10.83 -2.46 -19.14
C PRO A 115 -10.72 -1.25 -18.21
N GLU A 116 -9.47 -0.89 -17.87
CA GLU A 116 -9.16 0.24 -16.99
C GLU A 116 -9.53 1.58 -17.64
N MET A 117 -9.44 1.69 -18.96
CA MET A 117 -9.73 2.90 -19.73
C MET A 117 -11.19 3.07 -20.12
N ARG A 118 -12.04 2.07 -19.83
CA ARG A 118 -13.49 2.12 -20.12
C ARG A 118 -14.31 2.74 -18.99
N ARG A 119 -13.69 3.14 -17.90
CA ARG A 119 -14.35 3.80 -16.79
C ARG A 119 -14.60 5.27 -17.15
N GLU A 120 -15.71 5.83 -16.70
CA GLU A 120 -16.09 7.24 -16.98
C GLU A 120 -15.06 8.25 -16.43
N ASP A 121 -14.32 7.88 -15.39
CA ASP A 121 -13.29 8.68 -14.72
C ASP A 121 -11.87 8.34 -15.17
N ALA A 122 -11.70 7.51 -16.20
CA ALA A 122 -10.40 7.10 -16.67
C ALA A 122 -9.66 8.23 -17.40
N HIS A 123 -8.48 8.55 -16.89
CA HIS A 123 -7.58 9.52 -17.52
C HIS A 123 -6.25 8.85 -17.86
N LEU A 124 -5.77 9.12 -19.06
CA LEU A 124 -4.48 8.64 -19.52
C LEU A 124 -3.49 9.80 -19.52
N ASP A 125 -2.53 9.74 -18.61
CA ASP A 125 -1.47 10.72 -18.45
C ASP A 125 -0.08 10.06 -18.41
N LEU A 126 0.96 10.88 -18.50
CA LEU A 126 2.32 10.41 -18.20
C LEU A 126 2.39 9.90 -16.77
N GLY A 127 2.92 8.69 -16.60
CA GLY A 127 3.01 8.04 -15.30
C GLY A 127 1.81 7.15 -14.95
N THR A 128 0.71 7.19 -15.72
CA THR A 128 -0.41 6.26 -15.55
C THR A 128 0.08 4.81 -15.61
N VAL A 129 -0.38 3.99 -14.67
CA VAL A 129 -0.05 2.55 -14.65
C VAL A 129 -1.16 1.78 -15.32
N LEU A 130 -0.80 0.97 -16.33
CA LEU A 130 -1.71 0.15 -17.13
C LEU A 130 -1.35 -1.33 -16.97
N THR A 131 -2.36 -2.20 -17.10
CA THR A 131 -2.18 -3.65 -17.15
C THR A 131 -2.44 -4.14 -18.57
N ILE A 132 -1.40 -4.52 -19.28
CA ILE A 132 -1.47 -4.99 -20.67
C ILE A 132 -0.97 -6.43 -20.71
N ASN A 133 -1.79 -7.35 -21.19
CA ASN A 133 -1.48 -8.78 -21.26
C ASN A 133 -1.00 -9.36 -19.90
N GLY A 134 -1.62 -8.93 -18.80
CA GLY A 134 -1.25 -9.35 -17.45
C GLY A 134 0.01 -8.71 -16.88
N ARG A 135 0.70 -7.84 -17.65
CA ARG A 135 1.92 -7.12 -17.23
C ARG A 135 1.55 -5.68 -16.86
N ARG A 136 2.02 -5.23 -15.72
CA ARG A 136 1.86 -3.83 -15.30
C ARG A 136 3.00 -2.99 -15.88
N GLY A 137 2.63 -1.90 -16.54
CA GLY A 137 3.59 -0.96 -17.11
C GLY A 137 3.17 0.49 -16.85
N ARG A 138 4.14 1.40 -16.91
CA ARG A 138 3.93 2.84 -16.70
C ARG A 138 4.04 3.58 -18.02
N VAL A 139 3.11 4.49 -18.28
CA VAL A 139 3.16 5.37 -19.47
C VAL A 139 4.33 6.34 -19.32
N VAL A 140 5.28 6.27 -20.27
CA VAL A 140 6.48 7.13 -20.31
C VAL A 140 6.48 8.13 -21.44
N THR A 141 5.67 7.89 -22.48
CA THR A 141 5.44 8.86 -23.56
C THR A 141 3.99 8.75 -24.02
N LEU A 142 3.36 9.90 -24.21
CA LEU A 142 1.97 10.01 -24.64
C LEU A 142 1.89 11.01 -25.80
N THR A 143 1.32 10.58 -26.91
CA THR A 143 0.98 11.41 -28.08
C THR A 143 -0.46 11.12 -28.50
N ALA A 144 -1.03 11.91 -29.38
CA ALA A 144 -2.38 11.70 -29.88
C ALA A 144 -2.60 10.32 -30.55
N ALA A 145 -1.55 9.70 -31.11
CA ALA A 145 -1.66 8.44 -31.84
C ALA A 145 -0.99 7.25 -31.13
N ARG A 146 -0.02 7.49 -30.28
CA ARG A 146 0.84 6.44 -29.74
C ARG A 146 1.20 6.66 -28.28
N VAL A 147 1.33 5.55 -27.56
CA VAL A 147 1.68 5.49 -26.14
C VAL A 147 2.89 4.56 -25.98
N ARG A 148 3.95 5.02 -25.33
CA ARG A 148 5.01 4.13 -24.87
C ARG A 148 4.77 3.75 -23.43
N VAL A 149 4.82 2.45 -23.16
CA VAL A 149 4.63 1.87 -21.83
C VAL A 149 5.90 1.15 -21.42
N ASP A 150 6.41 1.50 -20.26
CA ASP A 150 7.59 0.93 -19.64
C ASP A 150 7.18 -0.18 -18.67
N PHE A 151 7.55 -1.41 -18.96
CA PHE A 151 7.30 -2.60 -18.16
C PHE A 151 8.49 -2.98 -17.26
N ASN A 152 9.53 -2.16 -17.21
CA ASN A 152 10.60 -2.38 -16.25
C ASN A 152 10.08 -2.38 -14.81
N PRO A 153 10.72 -3.11 -13.90
CA PRO A 153 10.46 -3.01 -12.47
C PRO A 153 10.54 -1.54 -12.00
N PRO A 154 9.75 -1.14 -10.99
CA PRO A 154 9.84 0.20 -10.43
C PRO A 154 11.28 0.55 -10.02
N PHE A 155 11.69 1.79 -10.30
CA PHE A 155 13.01 2.34 -9.98
C PHE A 155 14.21 1.73 -10.72
N SER A 156 14.03 0.78 -11.66
CA SER A 156 15.10 0.27 -12.51
C SER A 156 15.82 1.40 -13.26
N GLY A 157 17.15 1.29 -13.38
CA GLY A 157 18.00 2.28 -14.01
C GLY A 157 18.24 3.54 -13.19
N ARG A 158 17.80 3.58 -11.95
CA ARG A 158 18.00 4.72 -11.04
C ARG A 158 19.10 4.41 -10.02
N LYS A 159 19.91 5.41 -9.70
CA LYS A 159 20.76 5.35 -8.53
C LYS A 159 19.90 5.40 -7.27
N VAL A 160 20.26 4.65 -6.25
CA VAL A 160 19.55 4.65 -4.98
C VAL A 160 20.46 5.22 -3.90
N ARG A 161 19.96 6.17 -3.16
CA ARG A 161 20.58 6.68 -1.96
C ARG A 161 19.82 6.14 -0.76
N ALA A 162 20.51 5.43 0.11
CA ALA A 162 19.93 4.85 1.32
C ALA A 162 20.60 5.45 2.56
N LYS A 163 19.78 5.92 3.48
CA LYS A 163 20.15 6.29 4.82
C LYS A 163 19.67 5.21 5.76
N LEU A 164 20.57 4.56 6.48
CA LEU A 164 20.32 3.35 7.25
C LEU A 164 20.83 3.53 8.68
N ARG A 165 20.02 3.10 9.66
CA ARG A 165 20.41 3.08 11.08
C ARG A 165 19.83 1.85 11.76
N VAL A 166 20.69 1.01 12.28
CA VAL A 166 20.27 -0.08 13.16
C VAL A 166 20.05 0.49 14.56
N VAL A 167 18.80 0.49 15.02
CA VAL A 167 18.42 1.07 16.31
C VAL A 167 18.74 0.11 17.44
N GLU A 168 18.40 -1.16 17.25
CA GLU A 168 18.64 -2.21 18.23
C GLU A 168 18.71 -3.59 17.57
N ARG A 169 19.34 -4.54 18.24
CA ARG A 169 19.29 -5.96 17.91
C ARG A 169 18.28 -6.64 18.81
N ILE A 170 17.37 -7.39 18.22
CA ILE A 170 16.31 -8.09 18.94
C ILE A 170 16.87 -9.42 19.45
N THR A 171 17.16 -9.52 20.73
CA THR A 171 17.76 -10.71 21.36
C THR A 171 16.80 -11.51 22.20
N ASP A 172 15.74 -10.89 22.73
CA ASP A 172 14.71 -11.59 23.49
C ASP A 172 13.88 -12.50 22.58
N PRO A 173 13.74 -13.81 22.89
CA PRO A 173 13.03 -14.74 22.01
C PRO A 173 11.55 -14.41 21.78
N ALA A 174 10.86 -13.85 22.77
CA ALA A 174 9.45 -13.47 22.59
C ALA A 174 9.33 -12.25 21.67
N GLU A 175 10.24 -11.27 21.80
CA GLU A 175 10.31 -10.13 20.90
C GLU A 175 10.76 -10.53 19.49
N GLN A 176 11.62 -11.55 19.33
CA GLN A 176 11.97 -12.09 18.01
C GLN A 176 10.74 -12.71 17.33
N VAL A 177 9.93 -13.47 18.05
CA VAL A 177 8.67 -14.00 17.49
C VAL A 177 7.71 -12.85 17.11
N ARG A 178 7.61 -11.81 17.94
CA ARG A 178 6.79 -10.63 17.65
C ARG A 178 7.28 -9.90 16.39
N ALA A 179 8.59 -9.73 16.26
CA ALA A 179 9.21 -9.16 15.06
C ALA A 179 8.95 -9.99 13.80
N ILE A 180 9.00 -11.32 13.89
CA ILE A 180 8.66 -12.22 12.80
C ILE A 180 7.19 -12.09 12.42
N VAL A 181 6.27 -11.97 13.39
CA VAL A 181 4.84 -11.69 13.11
C VAL A 181 4.70 -10.38 12.35
N GLU A 182 5.37 -9.31 12.80
CA GLU A 182 5.35 -8.00 12.14
C GLU A 182 5.89 -8.07 10.71
N LEU A 183 6.98 -8.79 10.47
CA LEU A 183 7.55 -9.00 9.13
C LEU A 183 6.61 -9.76 8.19
N GLN A 184 5.91 -10.78 8.67
CA GLN A 184 5.09 -11.65 7.83
C GLN A 184 3.64 -11.17 7.65
N TYR A 185 3.12 -10.45 8.63
CA TYR A 185 1.73 -9.98 8.66
C TYR A 185 1.59 -8.46 8.54
N GLY A 186 2.67 -7.70 8.87
CA GLY A 186 2.69 -6.24 8.85
C GLY A 186 2.18 -5.57 10.13
N TYR A 187 1.76 -6.35 11.14
CA TYR A 187 1.23 -5.86 12.39
C TYR A 187 1.48 -6.85 13.53
N ALA A 188 1.98 -6.38 14.67
CA ALA A 188 2.26 -7.24 15.83
C ALA A 188 1.98 -6.60 17.19
N SER A 189 1.57 -5.33 17.27
CA SER A 189 1.50 -4.58 18.54
C SER A 189 0.53 -5.18 19.56
N GLU A 190 -0.55 -5.84 19.12
CA GLU A 190 -1.54 -6.47 20.01
C GLU A 190 -1.30 -7.98 20.20
N PHE A 191 -0.25 -8.53 19.59
CA PHE A 191 0.09 -9.93 19.83
C PHE A 191 0.87 -10.06 21.13
N HIS A 192 0.36 -10.92 22.02
CA HIS A 192 1.06 -11.28 23.24
C HIS A 192 1.80 -12.59 23.03
N VAL A 193 3.12 -12.56 23.20
CA VAL A 193 3.96 -13.74 23.04
C VAL A 193 4.52 -14.13 24.38
N GLU A 194 4.25 -15.37 24.82
CA GLU A 194 4.87 -15.99 25.97
C GLU A 194 5.88 -17.02 25.51
N HIS A 195 7.08 -16.97 26.08
CA HIS A 195 8.13 -17.95 25.86
C HIS A 195 8.39 -18.72 27.15
N ARG A 196 8.30 -20.05 27.10
CA ARG A 196 8.65 -20.93 28.20
C ARG A 196 9.45 -22.11 27.66
N GLU A 197 10.69 -22.23 28.11
CA GLU A 197 11.61 -23.26 27.66
C GLU A 197 11.77 -23.25 26.13
N LYS A 198 11.21 -24.24 25.43
CA LYS A 198 11.21 -24.35 23.97
C LYS A 198 9.82 -24.18 23.35
N ALA A 199 8.90 -23.59 24.08
CA ALA A 199 7.51 -23.40 23.63
C ALA A 199 7.18 -21.91 23.55
N PHE A 200 6.53 -21.51 22.44
CA PHE A 200 5.96 -20.20 22.26
C PHE A 200 4.44 -20.28 22.24
N THR A 201 3.80 -19.38 22.98
CA THR A 201 2.35 -19.22 22.96
C THR A 201 2.02 -17.80 22.50
N LEU A 202 1.37 -17.69 21.35
CA LEU A 202 0.96 -16.43 20.75
C LEU A 202 -0.55 -16.25 20.99
N ARG A 203 -0.95 -15.24 21.77
CA ARG A 203 -2.34 -14.80 21.84
C ARG A 203 -2.63 -13.89 20.68
N VAL A 204 -3.60 -14.30 19.89
CA VAL A 204 -3.95 -13.63 18.65
C VAL A 204 -5.04 -12.59 18.92
N PRO A 205 -4.86 -11.32 18.50
CA PRO A 205 -5.84 -10.28 18.75
C PRO A 205 -7.14 -10.50 17.97
N ASP A 206 -8.25 -9.97 18.51
CA ASP A 206 -9.60 -10.16 17.96
C ASP A 206 -9.72 -9.73 16.50
N ARG A 207 -9.07 -8.64 16.14
CA ARG A 207 -9.09 -8.10 14.76
C ARG A 207 -8.55 -9.06 13.71
N THR A 208 -7.74 -10.04 14.09
CA THR A 208 -7.10 -10.98 13.15
C THR A 208 -7.88 -12.26 12.95
N LYS A 209 -8.87 -12.55 13.80
CA LYS A 209 -9.62 -13.82 13.79
C LYS A 209 -10.27 -14.14 12.44
N PHE A 210 -10.75 -13.11 11.74
CA PHE A 210 -11.40 -13.24 10.44
C PHE A 210 -10.59 -12.61 9.30
N ASP A 211 -9.35 -12.20 9.57
CA ASP A 211 -8.51 -11.58 8.55
C ASP A 211 -7.84 -12.65 7.67
N PRO A 212 -8.18 -12.74 6.37
CA PRO A 212 -7.60 -13.70 5.46
C PRO A 212 -6.08 -13.51 5.30
N TYR A 213 -5.56 -12.28 5.47
CA TYR A 213 -4.12 -12.02 5.43
C TYR A 213 -3.40 -12.65 6.61
N TRP A 214 -4.00 -12.64 7.81
CA TRP A 214 -3.45 -13.36 8.96
C TRP A 214 -3.45 -14.87 8.74
N VAL A 215 -4.53 -15.42 8.20
CA VAL A 215 -4.61 -16.86 7.90
C VAL A 215 -3.47 -17.27 6.95
N ALA A 216 -3.21 -16.49 5.90
CA ALA A 216 -2.11 -16.73 4.97
C ALA A 216 -0.72 -16.50 5.61
N ALA A 217 -0.57 -15.50 6.49
CA ALA A 217 0.69 -15.20 7.15
C ALA A 217 1.07 -16.22 8.22
N LYS A 218 0.08 -16.85 8.88
CA LYS A 218 0.29 -17.79 10.00
C LYS A 218 1.28 -18.91 9.66
N ALA A 219 1.16 -19.52 8.47
CA ALA A 219 2.08 -20.56 8.03
C ALA A 219 3.52 -20.04 7.90
N ARG A 220 3.69 -18.85 7.27
CA ARG A 220 5.01 -18.22 7.11
C ARG A 220 5.64 -17.84 8.46
N VAL A 221 4.81 -17.38 9.41
CA VAL A 221 5.26 -17.11 10.79
C VAL A 221 5.78 -18.38 11.44
N VAL A 222 5.03 -19.49 11.35
CA VAL A 222 5.46 -20.78 11.92
C VAL A 222 6.78 -21.23 11.30
N ASP A 223 6.89 -21.21 9.98
CA ASP A 223 8.09 -21.66 9.27
C ASP A 223 9.30 -20.79 9.65
N ARG A 224 9.09 -19.46 9.75
CA ARG A 224 10.18 -18.56 10.12
C ARG A 224 10.61 -18.70 11.57
N VAL A 225 9.67 -18.82 12.51
CA VAL A 225 9.97 -19.05 13.93
C VAL A 225 10.72 -20.37 14.10
N ARG A 226 10.35 -21.42 13.37
CA ARG A 226 11.06 -22.71 13.38
C ARG A 226 12.49 -22.59 12.86
N ALA A 227 12.66 -21.88 11.75
CA ALA A 227 13.98 -21.70 11.15
C ALA A 227 14.93 -20.87 12.03
N THR A 228 14.40 -19.88 12.76
CA THR A 228 15.21 -18.92 13.54
C THR A 228 15.44 -19.39 14.98
N LEU A 229 14.41 -19.93 15.65
CA LEU A 229 14.40 -20.19 17.09
C LEU A 229 14.35 -21.68 17.47
N HIS A 230 14.11 -22.56 16.50
CA HIS A 230 14.06 -24.02 16.68
C HIS A 230 13.17 -24.49 17.85
N PRO A 231 11.93 -23.98 18.01
CA PRO A 231 11.07 -24.38 19.11
C PRO A 231 10.55 -25.80 18.94
N GLU A 232 10.24 -26.47 20.07
CA GLU A 232 9.52 -27.75 20.08
C GLU A 232 8.02 -27.55 19.87
N LEU A 233 7.48 -26.39 20.27
CA LEU A 233 6.03 -26.13 20.22
C LEU A 233 5.73 -24.65 19.94
N ILE A 234 4.81 -24.42 19.02
CA ILE A 234 4.21 -23.10 18.76
C ILE A 234 2.72 -23.25 18.93
N ARG A 235 2.09 -22.43 19.80
CA ARG A 235 0.66 -22.38 20.01
C ARG A 235 0.12 -21.03 19.57
N PHE A 236 -1.01 -21.05 18.89
CA PHE A 236 -1.83 -19.87 18.66
C PHE A 236 -3.08 -20.00 19.53
N VAL A 237 -3.35 -18.97 20.33
CA VAL A 237 -4.52 -18.92 21.24
C VAL A 237 -5.45 -17.84 20.76
N GLU A 238 -6.64 -18.22 20.35
CA GLU A 238 -7.75 -17.33 20.01
C GLU A 238 -8.78 -17.39 21.14
N GLU A 239 -9.00 -16.26 21.81
CA GLU A 239 -9.93 -16.18 22.94
C GLU A 239 -11.27 -15.59 22.45
N TRP A 240 -12.35 -16.29 22.73
CA TRP A 240 -13.71 -15.85 22.39
C TRP A 240 -14.44 -15.52 23.69
N VAL A 241 -14.49 -14.22 24.03
CA VAL A 241 -15.15 -13.76 25.26
C VAL A 241 -16.61 -13.49 24.96
N THR A 242 -17.50 -14.13 25.71
CA THR A 242 -18.92 -13.79 25.67
C THR A 242 -19.12 -12.45 26.38
N PRO A 243 -19.66 -11.42 25.72
CA PRO A 243 -19.90 -10.15 26.37
C PRO A 243 -20.87 -10.36 27.57
N PRO A 244 -20.69 -9.64 28.67
CA PRO A 244 -21.64 -9.70 29.77
C PRO A 244 -23.04 -9.34 29.26
N PRO A 245 -24.12 -9.97 29.81
CA PRO A 245 -25.46 -9.66 29.40
C PRO A 245 -25.73 -8.16 29.62
N GLU A 246 -26.27 -7.50 28.61
CA GLU A 246 -26.63 -6.10 28.71
C GLU A 246 -27.52 -5.90 29.96
N PRO A 247 -27.26 -4.90 30.80
CA PRO A 247 -28.10 -4.63 31.94
C PRO A 247 -29.53 -4.40 31.44
N LYS A 248 -30.46 -5.25 31.89
CA LYS A 248 -31.87 -5.07 31.57
C LYS A 248 -32.27 -3.65 31.98
N PRO A 249 -32.93 -2.87 31.11
CA PRO A 249 -33.33 -1.52 31.44
C PRO A 249 -34.19 -1.57 32.71
N THR A 250 -33.68 -1.03 33.79
CA THR A 250 -34.40 -0.86 35.04
C THR A 250 -35.61 0.03 34.76
N ALA A 251 -36.74 -0.28 35.42
CA ALA A 251 -38.03 0.36 35.19
C ALA A 251 -38.04 1.90 35.40
N GLU A 252 -36.97 2.48 35.91
CA GLU A 252 -36.79 3.93 36.08
C GLU A 252 -36.47 4.65 34.75
N THR A 253 -35.87 3.94 33.76
CA THR A 253 -35.57 4.54 32.45
C THR A 253 -36.81 4.64 31.55
N LYS A 254 -37.92 3.97 31.93
CA LYS A 254 -39.20 4.06 31.19
C LYS A 254 -40.02 5.29 31.52
N LYS A 255 -39.64 6.06 32.56
CA LYS A 255 -40.40 7.24 32.99
C LYS A 255 -39.86 8.57 32.43
N ALA A 256 -38.73 8.54 31.72
CA ALA A 256 -38.14 9.73 31.12
C ALA A 256 -38.39 9.89 29.61
N ALA A 257 -39.11 8.96 29.02
CA ALA A 257 -39.51 9.04 27.61
C ALA A 257 -41.02 8.99 27.46
N ALA A 258 -41.70 9.97 28.04
CA ALA A 258 -43.11 10.28 27.71
C ALA A 258 -43.09 11.56 26.86
N PRO A 259 -43.81 11.60 25.73
CA PRO A 259 -43.82 12.75 24.86
C PRO A 259 -44.68 13.86 25.45
N THR A 260 -44.12 15.02 25.63
CA THR A 260 -44.91 16.25 25.84
C THR A 260 -45.55 16.64 24.53
N GLU A 261 -46.81 16.20 24.42
CA GLU A 261 -47.78 16.74 23.47
C GLU A 261 -48.50 17.91 24.15
N LYS A 262 -48.60 19.03 23.48
CA LYS A 262 -49.57 20.13 23.50
C LYS A 262 -48.88 21.46 23.32
N ALA A 263 -49.36 22.38 22.53
CA ALA A 263 -50.59 22.59 21.82
C ALA A 263 -50.42 23.77 20.85
N ALA A 264 -51.12 23.68 19.76
CA ALA A 264 -51.95 24.70 19.10
C ALA A 264 -51.35 26.11 18.87
N ASP A 265 -51.26 26.57 17.67
CA ASP A 265 -52.35 27.34 17.06
C ASP A 265 -52.12 27.57 15.56
N GLU A 266 -53.16 27.38 14.78
CA GLU A 266 -53.37 27.76 13.38
C GLU A 266 -53.64 29.28 13.28
N PRO A 267 -53.82 29.96 12.08
CA PRO A 267 -53.91 29.44 10.74
C PRO A 267 -53.35 30.33 9.60
N ALA A 268 -53.43 29.74 8.40
CA ALA A 268 -53.80 30.36 7.09
C ALA A 268 -52.76 31.14 6.29
N ALA A 269 -52.44 30.72 5.09
CA ALA A 269 -53.08 31.11 3.86
C ALA A 269 -52.32 30.67 2.60
N ALA A 270 -53.08 29.96 1.78
CA ALA A 270 -53.25 30.10 0.32
C ALA A 270 -52.11 29.76 -0.64
N SER A 271 -52.29 28.70 -1.35
CA SER A 271 -51.97 28.44 -2.77
C SER A 271 -52.31 29.64 -3.69
N PRO A 272 -51.80 29.72 -4.93
CA PRO A 272 -52.16 28.73 -5.93
C PRO A 272 -51.11 28.41 -6.99
N ALA A 273 -51.28 27.27 -7.63
CA ALA A 273 -50.75 26.94 -8.95
C ALA A 273 -51.43 27.74 -10.08
N PRO A 274 -50.83 27.84 -11.23
CA PRO A 274 -51.65 27.83 -12.44
C PRO A 274 -51.29 26.69 -13.41
N LYS A 275 -52.40 26.17 -13.92
CA LYS A 275 -52.55 25.28 -15.04
C LYS A 275 -52.38 25.98 -16.39
N GLY A 276 -52.13 25.13 -17.39
CA GLY A 276 -52.53 25.39 -18.79
C GLY A 276 -51.37 25.81 -19.67
N GLY A 277 -51.07 25.20 -20.79
CA GLY A 277 -51.90 24.56 -21.78
C GLY A 277 -51.48 25.09 -23.14
N GLY A 278 -51.40 24.19 -24.14
CA GLY A 278 -51.41 24.60 -25.53
C GLY A 278 -50.12 24.23 -26.31
N ARG A 279 -50.05 23.11 -26.96
CA ARG A 279 -50.45 22.67 -28.30
C ARG A 279 -49.98 23.55 -29.48
N ARG A 280 -49.40 22.82 -30.42
CA ARG A 280 -49.28 22.90 -31.88
C ARG A 280 -47.89 23.28 -32.40
N SER A 281 -47.26 22.42 -33.17
CA SER A 281 -47.47 21.85 -34.50
C SER A 281 -46.56 22.46 -35.56
N GLY A 282 -45.96 21.61 -36.34
CA GLY A 282 -45.50 21.87 -37.70
C GLY A 282 -44.00 22.06 -37.83
N GLY A 283 -43.28 21.35 -38.60
CA GLY A 283 -43.36 20.76 -39.85
C GLY A 283 -41.96 20.45 -40.32
N ALA A 284 -41.73 19.29 -40.83
CA ALA A 284 -40.64 18.99 -41.75
C ALA A 284 -40.90 19.62 -43.11
N PRO A 285 -39.96 19.78 -44.01
CA PRO A 285 -39.44 18.66 -44.80
C PRO A 285 -37.97 18.77 -45.23
N LYS A 286 -37.41 17.60 -45.47
CA LYS A 286 -36.72 17.09 -46.65
C LYS A 286 -35.99 18.08 -47.56
N GLU A 287 -34.69 17.77 -47.81
CA GLU A 287 -34.14 17.55 -49.16
C GLU A 287 -32.71 17.00 -49.12
N GLU A 288 -32.52 15.79 -49.59
CA GLU A 288 -31.43 15.32 -50.42
C GLU A 288 -31.79 15.55 -51.87
N PRO A 289 -30.97 15.37 -52.90
CA PRO A 289 -29.63 14.86 -53.08
C PRO A 289 -28.79 15.59 -54.14
N LYS A 290 -27.57 15.05 -54.44
CA LYS A 290 -26.90 14.79 -55.75
C LYS A 290 -25.38 14.87 -55.60
N ALA A 291 -24.60 13.77 -55.72
CA ALA A 291 -24.13 13.07 -56.95
C ALA A 291 -23.31 13.94 -57.90
N GLY A 292 -22.12 13.50 -58.18
CA GLY A 292 -21.20 13.96 -59.25
C GLY A 292 -19.77 13.49 -58.97
N THR A 293 -19.44 12.30 -59.37
CA THR A 293 -18.70 11.78 -60.55
C THR A 293 -17.25 12.23 -60.64
N ALA A 294 -16.39 11.24 -60.47
CA ALA A 294 -15.40 10.70 -61.42
C ALA A 294 -14.23 11.58 -61.86
N SER A 295 -13.02 11.10 -61.67
CA SER A 295 -12.09 10.69 -62.76
C SER A 295 -10.68 10.51 -62.24
N SER A 296 -10.17 9.31 -62.17
CA SER A 296 -9.06 8.69 -62.90
C SER A 296 -7.86 9.57 -63.21
N SER A 297 -6.67 9.14 -62.78
CA SER A 297 -5.54 8.79 -63.65
C SER A 297 -4.30 8.49 -62.85
N SER A 298 -3.84 7.25 -62.85
CA SER A 298 -2.56 6.65 -63.22
C SER A 298 -1.36 7.60 -63.42
N HIS A 299 -0.24 7.30 -62.82
CA HIS A 299 1.03 6.89 -63.40
C HIS A 299 2.12 6.77 -62.31
N GLN A 300 2.66 5.60 -62.18
CA GLN A 300 4.06 5.13 -62.36
C GLN A 300 5.19 6.16 -62.06
N HIS A 301 5.96 5.95 -61.04
CA HIS A 301 7.34 5.43 -61.14
C HIS A 301 7.76 4.85 -59.82
#